data_60f270c317dd5a15c7d887e0709d10ac
#
_entry.id   60f270c317dd5a15c7d887e0709d10ac
#
_cell.length_a   1.000
_cell.length_b   1.000
_cell.length_c   1.000
_cell.angle_alpha   90.00
_cell.angle_beta   90.00
_cell.angle_gamma   90.00
#
_symmetry.space_group_name_H-M   'P 1'
#
loop_
_entity.id
_entity.type
_entity.pdbx_description
1 polymer ?
#
loop_
_entity_poly.entity_id
_entity_poly.type
_entity_poly.pdbx_seq_one_letter_code
_entity_poly.pdbx_strand_id
1 'polypeptide(L)'
;MRFDLHLQSLAREQFESVTGKMKSWEVNERITANEADRIRQAVNCFSHTTERQDLRIAGVDASGDFPLLNYADSFIYLAVAQATVYGVDRLNGLREVAPKPDTIFHLSWMPENAEVGEQQLDLSFEQLAGLSLLEVIERSDYRQLKQLVAPRKQSLAQLLESLIRPLASDTGNLAIQLRSTAEFGTALRLLNGGRDINYLLVDTTFSLPLLPSMNSLFYEHLKRLCCVEARKTGIGFFALSKSHGLTAVEQLEALVKDVQGLTGAEPAEHWCLRIPEQKRDGWELSLAEGQRLPPIGAVSYLVRFHRTTPVLRLDMDSVYWEQFVRGASEAETRSRERKIFEDLDYGCHDMRVYGYPYPIHAAHMKASLTNSERAAFRKQVIAEAVKQGMRPILFRDPSKATGHR
;
A
#
# COMPACT_ATOMS: atom_id res chain seq x y z
N MET A 1 21.25 -26.10 5.43
CA MET A 1 22.43 -25.72 4.63
C MET A 1 23.66 -25.93 5.53
N ARG A 2 24.52 -26.86 5.19
CA ARG A 2 25.78 -27.03 5.93
C ARG A 2 26.80 -26.09 5.27
N PHE A 3 27.07 -24.95 5.89
CA PHE A 3 28.19 -24.11 5.53
C PHE A 3 29.45 -24.79 6.04
N ASP A 4 30.31 -25.22 5.14
CA ASP A 4 31.69 -25.59 5.53
C ASP A 4 32.51 -24.32 5.84
N LEU A 5 33.70 -24.51 6.46
CA LEU A 5 34.52 -23.37 6.87
C LEU A 5 35.03 -22.51 5.69
N HIS A 6 35.15 -23.11 4.50
CA HIS A 6 35.56 -22.39 3.30
C HIS A 6 34.42 -21.47 2.80
N LEU A 7 33.19 -21.99 2.73
CA LEU A 7 32.02 -21.17 2.37
C LEU A 7 31.76 -20.07 3.40
N GLN A 8 32.03 -20.32 4.69
CA GLN A 8 31.91 -19.28 5.72
C GLN A 8 32.92 -18.15 5.52
N SER A 9 34.18 -18.46 5.15
CA SER A 9 35.17 -17.42 4.88
C SER A 9 34.83 -16.60 3.63
N LEU A 10 34.42 -17.25 2.53
CA LEU A 10 33.94 -16.57 1.32
C LEU A 10 32.71 -15.71 1.57
N ALA A 11 31.75 -16.21 2.34
CA ALA A 11 30.57 -15.44 2.71
C ALA A 11 30.94 -14.20 3.52
N ARG A 12 31.86 -14.33 4.48
CA ARG A 12 32.36 -13.23 5.28
C ARG A 12 33.03 -12.15 4.44
N GLU A 13 33.95 -12.55 3.53
CA GLU A 13 34.57 -11.61 2.59
C GLU A 13 33.58 -10.88 1.72
N GLN A 14 32.53 -11.56 1.23
CA GLN A 14 31.47 -10.94 0.45
C GLN A 14 30.64 -10.00 1.31
N PHE A 15 30.31 -10.35 2.54
CA PHE A 15 29.57 -9.46 3.45
C PHE A 15 30.40 -8.21 3.77
N GLU A 16 31.70 -8.34 4.07
CA GLU A 16 32.59 -7.19 4.31
C GLU A 16 32.70 -6.30 3.06
N SER A 17 32.84 -6.90 1.87
CA SER A 17 32.87 -6.16 0.60
C SER A 17 31.57 -5.40 0.33
N VAL A 18 30.42 -6.07 0.48
CA VAL A 18 29.11 -5.45 0.22
C VAL A 18 28.82 -4.37 1.24
N THR A 19 29.05 -4.63 2.52
CA THR A 19 28.83 -3.63 3.58
C THR A 19 29.78 -2.45 3.47
N GLY A 20 31.02 -2.67 3.03
CA GLY A 20 31.96 -1.58 2.71
C GLY A 20 31.48 -0.70 1.55
N LYS A 21 30.93 -1.31 0.49
CA LYS A 21 30.29 -0.58 -0.60
C LYS A 21 29.02 0.18 -0.13
N MET A 22 28.18 -0.47 0.66
CA MET A 22 26.99 0.18 1.23
C MET A 22 27.39 1.40 2.07
N LYS A 23 28.41 1.25 2.93
CA LYS A 23 28.90 2.37 3.75
C LYS A 23 29.50 3.50 2.91
N SER A 24 30.19 3.20 1.79
CA SER A 24 30.70 4.23 0.89
C SER A 24 29.60 4.95 0.09
N TRP A 25 28.46 4.28 -0.04
CA TRP A 25 27.21 4.81 -0.66
C TRP A 25 26.26 5.43 0.36
N GLU A 26 26.56 5.32 1.64
CA GLU A 26 25.84 6.01 2.69
C GLU A 26 26.01 7.50 2.44
N VAL A 27 25.07 8.04 1.64
CA VAL A 27 25.01 9.46 1.36
C VAL A 27 24.84 10.12 2.71
N ASN A 28 25.84 10.89 3.14
CA ASN A 28 25.78 11.70 4.34
C ASN A 28 24.80 12.88 4.10
N GLU A 29 23.55 12.55 3.82
CA GLU A 29 22.47 13.52 3.79
C GLU A 29 22.27 14.01 5.21
N ARG A 30 22.82 15.15 5.50
CA ARG A 30 22.66 15.82 6.78
C ARG A 30 21.56 16.83 6.64
N ILE A 31 20.61 16.78 7.54
CA ILE A 31 19.64 17.85 7.73
C ILE A 31 20.42 19.11 8.07
N THR A 32 20.30 20.15 7.27
CA THR A 32 20.95 21.45 7.52
C THR A 32 20.30 22.14 8.73
N ALA A 33 20.99 23.11 9.32
CA ALA A 33 20.44 23.85 10.45
C ALA A 33 19.10 24.53 10.12
N ASN A 34 18.97 25.13 8.95
CA ASN A 34 17.72 25.74 8.49
C ASN A 34 16.59 24.72 8.31
N GLU A 35 16.90 23.54 7.78
CA GLU A 35 15.92 22.44 7.67
C GLU A 35 15.52 21.92 9.04
N ALA A 36 16.48 21.78 9.97
CA ALA A 36 16.20 21.34 11.31
C ALA A 36 15.20 22.27 12.03
N ASP A 37 15.35 23.58 11.89
CA ASP A 37 14.42 24.54 12.50
C ASP A 37 13.03 24.48 11.85
N ARG A 38 12.95 24.32 10.54
CA ARG A 38 11.68 24.13 9.83
C ARG A 38 11.01 22.83 10.21
N ILE A 39 11.77 21.74 10.32
CA ILE A 39 11.26 20.44 10.79
C ILE A 39 10.70 20.58 12.21
N ARG A 40 11.45 21.18 13.14
CA ARG A 40 10.98 21.40 14.52
C ARG A 40 9.65 22.16 14.55
N GLN A 41 9.51 23.18 13.71
CA GLN A 41 8.27 23.95 13.58
C GLN A 41 7.14 23.18 12.91
N ALA A 42 7.46 22.26 11.98
CA ALA A 42 6.50 21.51 11.21
C ALA A 42 6.01 20.23 11.91
N VAL A 43 6.80 19.68 12.84
CA VAL A 43 6.39 18.50 13.63
C VAL A 43 5.08 18.81 14.37
N ASN A 44 4.11 17.94 14.21
CA ASN A 44 2.82 18.01 14.86
C ASN A 44 2.70 16.84 15.85
N CYS A 45 2.77 17.14 17.15
CA CYS A 45 2.58 16.14 18.19
C CYS A 45 1.09 15.99 18.49
N PHE A 46 0.65 14.77 18.74
CA PHE A 46 -0.73 14.46 19.09
C PHE A 46 -0.77 13.61 20.38
N SER A 47 -1.93 13.54 21.00
CA SER A 47 -2.09 12.85 22.27
C SER A 47 -2.63 11.44 22.05
N HIS A 48 -2.07 10.47 22.76
CA HIS A 48 -2.73 9.19 22.92
C HIS A 48 -4.00 9.37 23.75
N THR A 49 -5.10 8.80 23.29
CA THR A 49 -6.36 8.81 24.02
C THR A 49 -6.94 7.39 24.06
N THR A 50 -7.42 7.03 25.23
CA THR A 50 -8.15 5.76 25.44
C THR A 50 -9.66 5.93 25.29
N GLU A 51 -10.13 7.16 25.14
CA GLU A 51 -11.55 7.47 25.02
C GLU A 51 -11.90 7.98 23.63
N ARG A 52 -12.55 7.15 22.86
CA ARG A 52 -13.18 7.52 21.58
C ARG A 52 -14.61 7.02 21.58
N GLN A 53 -15.48 7.73 20.87
CA GLN A 53 -16.86 7.35 20.63
C GLN A 53 -17.10 7.43 19.13
N ASP A 54 -17.93 6.52 18.64
CA ASP A 54 -18.40 6.51 17.24
C ASP A 54 -17.28 6.47 16.17
N LEU A 55 -16.08 5.99 16.54
CA LEU A 55 -14.99 5.79 15.61
C LEU A 55 -15.05 4.41 14.98
N ARG A 56 -15.04 4.37 13.65
CA ARG A 56 -14.95 3.13 12.87
C ARG A 56 -13.83 3.23 11.86
N ILE A 57 -12.89 2.30 11.95
CA ILE A 57 -11.74 2.20 11.06
C ILE A 57 -11.84 0.89 10.29
N ALA A 58 -11.75 0.97 8.98
CA ALA A 58 -11.67 -0.18 8.11
C ALA A 58 -10.23 -0.39 7.61
N GLY A 59 -9.88 -1.64 7.38
CA GLY A 59 -8.65 -2.05 6.69
C GLY A 59 -8.97 -2.99 5.55
N VAL A 60 -8.23 -2.90 4.46
CA VAL A 60 -8.30 -3.82 3.33
C VAL A 60 -6.90 -4.29 3.00
N ASP A 61 -6.77 -5.57 2.70
CA ASP A 61 -5.55 -6.16 2.19
C ASP A 61 -5.85 -7.35 1.27
N ALA A 62 -4.89 -7.71 0.44
CA ALA A 62 -4.99 -8.82 -0.48
C ALA A 62 -3.71 -9.67 -0.54
N SER A 63 -3.85 -10.91 -0.96
CA SER A 63 -2.76 -11.84 -1.26
C SER A 63 -2.87 -12.41 -2.66
N GLY A 64 -1.76 -12.95 -3.20
CA GLY A 64 -1.72 -13.54 -4.53
C GLY A 64 -0.47 -13.22 -5.35
N ASP A 65 0.71 -13.26 -4.72
CA ASP A 65 1.96 -12.75 -5.31
C ASP A 65 2.60 -13.62 -6.41
N PHE A 66 2.15 -14.86 -6.60
CA PHE A 66 2.69 -15.80 -7.59
C PHE A 66 1.59 -16.65 -8.20
N PRO A 67 1.79 -17.18 -9.43
CA PRO A 67 0.83 -18.12 -9.98
C PRO A 67 0.66 -19.34 -9.07
N LEU A 68 -0.58 -19.75 -8.90
CA LEU A 68 -0.92 -20.92 -8.11
C LEU A 68 -0.43 -22.20 -8.79
N LEU A 69 -0.63 -22.30 -10.09
CA LEU A 69 -0.25 -23.43 -10.96
C LEU A 69 0.09 -22.95 -12.36
N ASN A 70 0.95 -23.71 -13.06
CA ASN A 70 1.13 -23.64 -14.49
C ASN A 70 0.49 -24.87 -15.13
N TYR A 71 -0.13 -24.70 -16.28
CA TYR A 71 -0.63 -25.78 -17.12
C TYR A 71 -0.24 -25.53 -18.57
N ALA A 72 0.64 -26.39 -19.12
CA ALA A 72 1.24 -26.18 -20.45
C ALA A 72 1.76 -24.72 -20.57
N ASP A 73 1.25 -23.96 -21.56
CA ASP A 73 1.63 -22.58 -21.85
C ASP A 73 0.63 -21.58 -21.23
N SER A 74 0.17 -21.88 -20.03
CA SER A 74 -0.75 -20.99 -19.30
C SER A 74 -0.51 -21.01 -17.80
N PHE A 75 -1.00 -19.97 -17.14
CA PHE A 75 -0.83 -19.77 -15.72
C PHE A 75 -2.19 -19.60 -15.04
N ILE A 76 -2.31 -20.11 -13.83
CA ILE A 76 -3.48 -19.95 -12.98
C ILE A 76 -3.07 -19.12 -11.78
N TYR A 77 -3.66 -17.95 -11.65
CA TYR A 77 -3.44 -17.02 -10.53
C TYR A 77 -4.58 -17.12 -9.53
N LEU A 78 -4.26 -16.94 -8.27
CA LEU A 78 -5.24 -16.81 -7.20
C LEU A 78 -5.07 -15.44 -6.56
N ALA A 79 -6.15 -14.66 -6.53
CA ALA A 79 -6.24 -13.43 -5.75
C ALA A 79 -7.28 -13.60 -4.63
N VAL A 80 -6.88 -13.24 -3.42
CA VAL A 80 -7.76 -13.22 -2.23
C VAL A 80 -7.68 -11.83 -1.61
N ALA A 81 -8.83 -11.20 -1.38
CA ALA A 81 -8.88 -9.91 -0.71
C ALA A 81 -9.95 -9.90 0.39
N GLN A 82 -9.63 -9.23 1.48
CA GLN A 82 -10.46 -9.12 2.67
C GLN A 82 -10.57 -7.69 3.14
N ALA A 83 -11.76 -7.34 3.63
CA ALA A 83 -11.98 -6.13 4.39
C ALA A 83 -12.27 -6.48 5.85
N THR A 84 -11.84 -5.63 6.76
CA THR A 84 -12.24 -5.64 8.16
C THR A 84 -12.73 -4.26 8.56
N VAL A 85 -13.70 -4.19 9.44
CA VAL A 85 -14.20 -2.94 10.02
C VAL A 85 -14.21 -3.08 11.53
N TYR A 86 -13.52 -2.18 12.20
CA TYR A 86 -13.44 -2.16 13.65
C TYR A 86 -14.07 -0.88 14.18
N GLY A 87 -14.96 -1.02 15.14
CA GLY A 87 -15.55 0.06 15.90
C GLY A 87 -15.05 0.09 17.33
N VAL A 88 -15.25 1.21 17.99
CA VAL A 88 -14.96 1.36 19.42
C VAL A 88 -15.93 0.54 20.24
N ASP A 89 -15.39 -0.25 21.16
CA ASP A 89 -16.11 -0.94 22.22
C ASP A 89 -15.60 -0.46 23.57
N ARG A 90 -16.46 0.09 24.40
CA ARG A 90 -16.09 0.69 25.69
C ARG A 90 -15.38 -0.29 26.65
N LEU A 91 -15.65 -1.59 26.49
CA LEU A 91 -15.08 -2.62 27.37
C LEU A 91 -13.83 -3.28 26.80
N ASN A 92 -13.74 -3.38 25.46
CA ASN A 92 -12.76 -4.23 24.79
C ASN A 92 -11.84 -3.44 23.81
N GLY A 93 -11.90 -2.12 23.80
CA GLY A 93 -11.13 -1.30 22.87
C GLY A 93 -11.69 -1.35 21.45
N LEU A 94 -11.05 -2.12 20.53
CA LEU A 94 -11.53 -2.29 19.17
C LEU A 94 -12.22 -3.63 18.98
N ARG A 95 -13.46 -3.60 18.48
CA ARG A 95 -14.24 -4.76 18.13
C ARG A 95 -14.59 -4.77 16.65
N GLU A 96 -14.46 -5.95 16.01
CA GLU A 96 -14.92 -6.11 14.63
C GLU A 96 -16.44 -5.93 14.53
N VAL A 97 -16.88 -5.12 13.60
CA VAL A 97 -18.29 -4.80 13.35
C VAL A 97 -18.73 -5.27 11.97
N ALA A 98 -20.02 -5.61 11.86
CA ALA A 98 -20.65 -6.00 10.61
C ALA A 98 -21.63 -4.89 10.17
N PRO A 99 -22.05 -4.88 8.89
CA PRO A 99 -21.61 -5.75 7.80
C PRO A 99 -20.28 -5.31 7.18
N LYS A 100 -19.60 -6.23 6.53
CA LYS A 100 -18.40 -5.99 5.71
C LYS A 100 -18.59 -6.60 4.31
N PRO A 101 -17.86 -6.17 3.28
CA PRO A 101 -17.89 -6.82 1.98
C PRO A 101 -17.50 -8.30 2.07
N ASP A 102 -18.07 -9.10 1.18
CA ASP A 102 -17.67 -10.49 1.04
C ASP A 102 -16.20 -10.60 0.63
N THR A 103 -15.57 -11.69 1.05
CA THR A 103 -14.23 -12.03 0.62
C THR A 103 -14.18 -12.16 -0.89
N ILE A 104 -13.22 -11.50 -1.52
CA ILE A 104 -12.87 -11.82 -2.90
C ILE A 104 -12.00 -13.09 -2.87
N PHE A 105 -12.42 -14.10 -3.59
CA PHE A 105 -11.64 -15.29 -3.92
C PHE A 105 -11.79 -15.52 -5.42
N HIS A 106 -10.73 -15.26 -6.18
CA HIS A 106 -10.78 -15.28 -7.63
C HIS A 106 -9.61 -16.06 -8.22
N LEU A 107 -9.92 -17.00 -9.10
CA LEU A 107 -8.95 -17.72 -9.93
C LEU A 107 -8.97 -17.16 -11.32
N SER A 108 -7.82 -16.64 -11.77
CA SER A 108 -7.63 -16.14 -13.13
C SER A 108 -6.80 -17.12 -13.95
N TRP A 109 -7.30 -17.53 -15.11
CA TRP A 109 -6.54 -18.31 -16.08
C TRP A 109 -5.95 -17.38 -17.13
N MET A 110 -4.63 -17.42 -17.33
CA MET A 110 -3.89 -16.53 -18.22
C MET A 110 -3.06 -17.37 -19.20
N PRO A 111 -3.49 -17.53 -20.45
CA PRO A 111 -2.70 -18.18 -21.48
C PRO A 111 -1.59 -17.25 -22.01
N GLU A 112 -0.50 -17.83 -22.53
CA GLU A 112 0.58 -17.07 -23.18
C GLU A 112 0.16 -16.41 -24.51
N ASN A 113 -0.91 -16.88 -25.15
CA ASN A 113 -1.48 -16.21 -26.31
C ASN A 113 -1.91 -14.79 -25.93
N ALA A 114 -1.27 -13.78 -26.54
CA ALA A 114 -1.43 -12.38 -26.13
C ALA A 114 -2.88 -11.89 -26.26
N GLU A 115 -3.58 -12.21 -27.34
CA GLU A 115 -4.94 -11.74 -27.56
C GLU A 115 -5.94 -12.36 -26.55
N VAL A 116 -5.85 -13.67 -26.35
CA VAL A 116 -6.69 -14.37 -25.37
C VAL A 116 -6.31 -13.95 -23.95
N GLY A 117 -5.01 -13.77 -23.67
CA GLY A 117 -4.50 -13.31 -22.39
C GLY A 117 -5.02 -11.92 -22.01
N GLU A 118 -5.04 -10.98 -22.93
CA GLU A 118 -5.60 -9.63 -22.72
C GLU A 118 -7.10 -9.69 -22.40
N GLN A 119 -7.87 -10.47 -23.14
CA GLN A 119 -9.30 -10.66 -22.87
C GLN A 119 -9.54 -11.26 -21.48
N GLN A 120 -8.78 -12.28 -21.09
CA GLN A 120 -8.88 -12.91 -19.77
C GLN A 120 -8.46 -11.95 -18.65
N LEU A 121 -7.48 -11.10 -18.89
CA LEU A 121 -7.07 -10.08 -17.94
C LEU A 121 -8.16 -9.03 -17.72
N ASP A 122 -8.77 -8.52 -18.79
CA ASP A 122 -9.85 -7.54 -18.71
C ASP A 122 -11.07 -8.14 -17.98
N LEU A 123 -11.44 -9.40 -18.26
CA LEU A 123 -12.49 -10.12 -17.55
C LEU A 123 -12.17 -10.29 -16.05
N SER A 124 -10.93 -10.67 -15.74
CA SER A 124 -10.49 -10.80 -14.34
C SER A 124 -10.51 -9.44 -13.62
N PHE A 125 -10.10 -8.36 -14.29
CA PHE A 125 -10.18 -7.03 -13.75
C PHE A 125 -11.64 -6.66 -13.40
N GLU A 126 -12.57 -6.87 -14.32
CA GLU A 126 -13.99 -6.55 -14.11
C GLU A 126 -14.56 -7.35 -12.94
N GLN A 127 -14.25 -8.63 -12.83
CA GLN A 127 -14.72 -9.48 -11.72
C GLN A 127 -14.12 -9.03 -10.37
N LEU A 128 -12.85 -8.67 -10.35
CA LEU A 128 -12.17 -8.22 -9.15
C LEU A 128 -12.60 -6.81 -8.74
N ALA A 129 -12.67 -5.88 -9.67
CA ALA A 129 -13.05 -4.48 -9.42
C ALA A 129 -14.57 -4.31 -9.19
N GLY A 130 -15.40 -5.14 -9.84
CA GLY A 130 -16.86 -5.00 -9.88
C GLY A 130 -17.33 -3.95 -10.89
N LEU A 131 -16.44 -3.46 -11.75
CA LEU A 131 -16.67 -2.47 -12.80
C LEU A 131 -15.76 -2.78 -13.97
N SER A 132 -16.20 -2.47 -15.18
CA SER A 132 -15.35 -2.58 -16.37
C SER A 132 -14.16 -1.59 -16.29
N LEU A 133 -13.07 -1.92 -16.96
CA LEU A 133 -11.91 -1.03 -17.01
C LEU A 133 -12.27 0.34 -17.59
N LEU A 134 -13.15 0.37 -18.59
CA LEU A 134 -13.64 1.59 -19.21
C LEU A 134 -14.32 2.51 -18.16
N GLU A 135 -15.27 1.97 -17.38
CA GLU A 135 -15.97 2.72 -16.33
C GLU A 135 -15.01 3.23 -15.27
N VAL A 136 -14.03 2.41 -14.87
CA VAL A 136 -13.02 2.83 -13.89
C VAL A 136 -12.19 3.99 -14.42
N ILE A 137 -11.75 3.95 -15.68
CA ILE A 137 -10.97 5.01 -16.30
C ILE A 137 -11.79 6.30 -16.46
N GLU A 138 -13.05 6.19 -16.84
CA GLU A 138 -13.93 7.36 -17.01
C GLU A 138 -14.21 8.07 -15.69
N ARG A 139 -14.40 7.31 -14.62
CA ARG A 139 -14.80 7.83 -13.31
C ARG A 139 -13.62 8.26 -12.44
N SER A 140 -12.40 7.77 -12.71
CA SER A 140 -11.21 8.13 -11.93
C SER A 140 -10.66 9.52 -12.33
N ASP A 141 -9.95 10.16 -11.41
CA ASP A 141 -9.25 11.42 -11.65
C ASP A 141 -7.78 11.25 -12.09
N TYR A 142 -7.36 10.02 -12.41
CA TYR A 142 -6.00 9.70 -12.80
C TYR A 142 -5.50 10.56 -13.98
N ARG A 143 -6.36 10.74 -14.99
CA ARG A 143 -6.02 11.53 -16.19
C ARG A 143 -5.76 12.98 -15.85
N GLN A 144 -6.59 13.57 -14.99
CA GLN A 144 -6.48 14.97 -14.56
C GLN A 144 -5.17 15.19 -13.80
N LEU A 145 -4.84 14.30 -12.87
CA LEU A 145 -3.59 14.37 -12.11
C LEU A 145 -2.36 14.18 -13.01
N LYS A 146 -2.39 13.25 -13.96
CA LYS A 146 -1.28 13.06 -14.91
C LYS A 146 -1.10 14.25 -15.86
N GLN A 147 -2.15 14.97 -16.22
CA GLN A 147 -2.04 16.18 -17.03
C GLN A 147 -1.29 17.31 -16.35
N LEU A 148 -1.22 17.35 -15.02
CA LEU A 148 -0.41 18.31 -14.27
C LEU A 148 1.09 18.13 -14.53
N VAL A 149 1.52 16.91 -14.88
CA VAL A 149 2.94 16.55 -15.08
C VAL A 149 3.29 16.41 -16.56
N ALA A 150 2.36 15.85 -17.34
CA ALA A 150 2.53 15.61 -18.77
C ALA A 150 1.29 16.11 -19.52
N PRO A 151 1.31 17.35 -20.05
CA PRO A 151 0.13 18.03 -20.57
C PRO A 151 -0.36 17.48 -21.94
N ARG A 152 -0.13 16.22 -22.25
CA ARG A 152 -0.66 15.58 -23.45
C ARG A 152 -2.11 15.16 -23.23
N LYS A 153 -3.03 15.83 -23.91
CA LYS A 153 -4.43 15.42 -23.94
C LYS A 153 -4.56 14.15 -24.79
N GLN A 154 -4.82 13.03 -24.16
CA GLN A 154 -5.19 11.77 -24.82
C GLN A 154 -6.72 11.59 -24.78
N SER A 155 -7.30 11.12 -25.89
CA SER A 155 -8.68 10.67 -25.87
C SER A 155 -8.80 9.40 -25.00
N LEU A 156 -10.02 9.06 -24.59
CA LEU A 156 -10.26 7.82 -23.84
C LEU A 156 -9.84 6.57 -24.61
N ALA A 157 -10.14 6.53 -25.92
CA ALA A 157 -9.72 5.43 -26.77
C ALA A 157 -8.19 5.30 -26.86
N GLN A 158 -7.49 6.42 -27.08
CA GLN A 158 -6.02 6.43 -27.07
C GLN A 158 -5.42 6.00 -25.72
N LEU A 159 -6.08 6.32 -24.61
CA LEU A 159 -5.64 5.88 -23.30
C LEU A 159 -5.82 4.37 -23.14
N LEU A 160 -6.96 3.81 -23.55
CA LEU A 160 -7.22 2.38 -23.52
C LEU A 160 -6.24 1.59 -24.39
N GLU A 161 -5.95 2.08 -25.59
CA GLU A 161 -4.97 1.49 -26.50
C GLU A 161 -3.54 1.57 -25.94
N SER A 162 -3.22 2.65 -25.21
CA SER A 162 -1.90 2.87 -24.63
C SER A 162 -1.69 2.18 -23.25
N LEU A 163 -2.72 1.54 -22.70
CA LEU A 163 -2.57 0.76 -21.47
C LEU A 163 -1.69 -0.44 -21.73
N ILE A 164 -0.57 -0.49 -21.03
CA ILE A 164 0.32 -1.64 -21.05
C ILE A 164 -0.27 -2.72 -20.16
N ARG A 165 -0.72 -3.80 -20.79
CA ARG A 165 -1.19 -4.99 -20.08
C ARG A 165 0.00 -5.92 -19.83
N PRO A 166 0.16 -6.45 -18.60
CA PRO A 166 1.20 -7.41 -18.33
C PRO A 166 0.98 -8.70 -19.11
N LEU A 167 2.06 -9.26 -19.65
CA LEU A 167 2.02 -10.56 -20.32
C LEU A 167 1.83 -11.68 -19.28
N ALA A 168 1.21 -12.78 -19.71
CA ALA A 168 1.03 -13.97 -18.87
C ALA A 168 2.35 -14.52 -18.34
N SER A 169 3.43 -14.42 -19.13
CA SER A 169 4.80 -14.83 -18.75
C SER A 169 5.50 -13.87 -17.77
N ASP A 170 5.06 -12.63 -17.64
CA ASP A 170 5.53 -11.70 -16.60
C ASP A 170 4.79 -11.97 -15.28
N THR A 171 5.08 -13.15 -14.72
CA THR A 171 4.29 -13.73 -13.62
C THR A 171 4.29 -12.88 -12.36
N GLY A 172 5.39 -12.19 -12.06
CA GLY A 172 5.49 -11.32 -10.88
C GLY A 172 4.61 -10.08 -11.02
N ASN A 173 4.70 -9.39 -12.15
CA ASN A 173 3.92 -8.18 -12.42
C ASN A 173 2.42 -8.51 -12.51
N LEU A 174 2.05 -9.55 -13.23
CA LEU A 174 0.65 -9.95 -13.38
C LEU A 174 0.02 -10.32 -12.02
N ALA A 175 0.73 -11.05 -11.17
CA ALA A 175 0.28 -11.38 -9.83
C ALA A 175 0.04 -10.13 -8.97
N ILE A 176 0.97 -9.16 -9.01
CA ILE A 176 0.83 -7.87 -8.32
C ILE A 176 -0.39 -7.10 -8.84
N GLN A 177 -0.60 -7.05 -10.15
CA GLN A 177 -1.75 -6.36 -10.76
C GLN A 177 -3.07 -6.97 -10.31
N LEU A 178 -3.21 -8.30 -10.36
CA LEU A 178 -4.43 -9.00 -9.93
C LEU A 178 -4.68 -8.83 -8.42
N ARG A 179 -3.65 -8.97 -7.60
CA ARG A 179 -3.74 -8.74 -6.15
C ARG A 179 -4.20 -7.33 -5.83
N SER A 180 -3.54 -6.32 -6.42
CA SER A 180 -3.88 -4.91 -6.18
C SER A 180 -5.27 -4.57 -6.70
N THR A 181 -5.70 -5.17 -7.82
CA THR A 181 -7.08 -5.00 -8.31
C THR A 181 -8.09 -5.61 -7.33
N ALA A 182 -7.81 -6.77 -6.74
CA ALA A 182 -8.67 -7.37 -5.72
C ALA A 182 -8.76 -6.50 -4.45
N GLU A 183 -7.63 -5.94 -4.00
CA GLU A 183 -7.56 -5.05 -2.86
C GLU A 183 -8.40 -3.79 -3.07
N PHE A 184 -8.15 -3.05 -4.15
CA PHE A 184 -8.90 -1.83 -4.45
C PHE A 184 -10.36 -2.10 -4.84
N GLY A 185 -10.67 -3.23 -5.47
CA GLY A 185 -12.04 -3.66 -5.72
C GLY A 185 -12.81 -3.91 -4.42
N THR A 186 -12.15 -4.49 -3.41
CA THR A 186 -12.73 -4.64 -2.07
C THR A 186 -12.92 -3.30 -1.38
N ALA A 187 -11.94 -2.39 -1.47
CA ALA A 187 -12.04 -1.02 -0.96
C ALA A 187 -13.21 -0.27 -1.61
N LEU A 188 -13.36 -0.37 -2.93
CA LEU A 188 -14.44 0.28 -3.67
C LEU A 188 -15.83 -0.23 -3.23
N ARG A 189 -15.98 -1.56 -3.05
CA ARG A 189 -17.23 -2.14 -2.54
C ARG A 189 -17.55 -1.65 -1.12
N LEU A 190 -16.53 -1.45 -0.30
CA LEU A 190 -16.70 -0.91 1.05
C LEU A 190 -17.15 0.55 0.99
N LEU A 191 -16.55 1.39 0.15
CA LEU A 191 -16.89 2.80 -0.05
C LEU A 191 -18.30 2.97 -0.60
N ASN A 192 -18.70 2.16 -1.57
CA ASN A 192 -20.02 2.21 -2.19
C ASN A 192 -21.13 1.60 -1.32
N GLY A 193 -20.77 0.85 -0.29
CA GLY A 193 -21.73 0.13 0.56
C GLY A 193 -22.52 1.00 1.54
N GLY A 194 -22.39 2.34 1.49
CA GLY A 194 -23.13 3.27 2.36
C GLY A 194 -22.83 3.06 3.85
N ARG A 195 -21.65 2.59 4.20
CA ARG A 195 -21.28 2.22 5.57
C ARG A 195 -20.79 3.42 6.34
N ASP A 196 -21.17 3.44 7.59
CA ASP A 196 -20.72 4.44 8.55
C ASP A 196 -19.29 4.07 9.01
N ILE A 197 -18.30 4.48 8.23
CA ILE A 197 -16.86 4.37 8.55
C ILE A 197 -16.22 5.75 8.46
N ASN A 198 -15.32 6.04 9.38
CA ASN A 198 -14.57 7.31 9.39
C ASN A 198 -13.33 7.20 8.51
N TYR A 199 -12.63 6.08 8.60
CA TYR A 199 -11.36 5.85 7.90
C TYR A 199 -11.31 4.48 7.24
N LEU A 200 -10.76 4.45 6.04
CA LEU A 200 -10.40 3.24 5.31
C LEU A 200 -8.91 3.26 5.01
N LEU A 201 -8.20 2.22 5.41
CA LEU A 201 -6.76 2.11 5.31
C LEU A 201 -6.34 0.96 4.39
N VAL A 202 -5.30 1.20 3.58
CA VAL A 202 -4.68 0.20 2.69
C VAL A 202 -3.14 0.23 2.84
N ASP A 203 -2.48 -0.93 2.67
CA ASP A 203 -1.00 -1.04 2.79
C ASP A 203 -0.34 -0.75 1.42
N THR A 204 -0.28 0.52 1.04
CA THR A 204 0.27 0.97 -0.25
C THR A 204 0.70 2.44 -0.18
N THR A 205 0.88 3.09 -1.33
CA THR A 205 1.10 4.53 -1.48
C THR A 205 0.12 5.13 -2.49
N PHE A 206 -0.26 6.40 -2.29
CA PHE A 206 -1.13 7.12 -3.23
C PHE A 206 -0.36 7.98 -4.24
N SER A 207 0.94 8.12 -4.06
CA SER A 207 1.78 8.80 -5.05
C SER A 207 1.67 8.12 -6.41
N LEU A 208 1.41 8.90 -7.44
CA LEU A 208 1.42 8.40 -8.81
C LEU A 208 2.86 8.21 -9.28
N PRO A 209 3.18 7.14 -10.00
CA PRO A 209 4.50 6.98 -10.60
C PRO A 209 4.74 8.09 -11.60
N LEU A 210 5.89 8.76 -11.48
CA LEU A 210 6.29 9.88 -12.37
C LEU A 210 6.48 9.41 -13.79
N LEU A 211 7.14 8.27 -13.95
CA LEU A 211 7.27 7.60 -15.25
C LEU A 211 6.27 6.46 -15.28
N PRO A 212 5.53 6.28 -16.39
CA PRO A 212 4.72 5.10 -16.57
C PRO A 212 5.68 3.91 -16.58
N SER A 213 5.79 3.22 -15.44
CA SER A 213 6.41 1.90 -15.44
C SER A 213 5.43 0.92 -16.05
N MET A 214 5.95 -0.08 -16.76
CA MET A 214 5.14 -1.18 -17.32
C MET A 214 4.30 -1.90 -16.24
N ASN A 215 4.60 -1.62 -14.97
CA ASN A 215 4.06 -2.33 -13.81
C ASN A 215 2.85 -1.65 -13.15
N SER A 216 2.47 -0.41 -13.51
CA SER A 216 1.63 0.37 -12.60
C SER A 216 0.27 0.80 -13.14
N LEU A 217 -0.03 0.57 -14.41
CA LEU A 217 -1.13 1.33 -15.00
C LEU A 217 -2.52 0.72 -14.80
N PHE A 218 -2.62 -0.61 -14.65
CA PHE A 218 -3.92 -1.28 -14.68
C PHE A 218 -4.76 -0.97 -13.43
N TYR A 219 -4.19 -1.12 -12.24
CA TYR A 219 -4.88 -0.86 -10.98
C TYR A 219 -4.80 0.60 -10.51
N GLU A 220 -3.92 1.42 -11.08
CA GLU A 220 -3.77 2.84 -10.67
C GLU A 220 -5.05 3.65 -10.88
N HIS A 221 -5.77 3.37 -11.97
CA HIS A 221 -7.08 3.98 -12.20
C HIS A 221 -8.10 3.59 -11.13
N LEU A 222 -8.11 2.31 -10.72
CA LEU A 222 -9.02 1.81 -9.69
C LEU A 222 -8.68 2.41 -8.32
N LYS A 223 -7.40 2.52 -7.98
CA LYS A 223 -6.91 3.21 -6.79
C LYS A 223 -7.41 4.66 -6.75
N ARG A 224 -7.27 5.38 -7.86
CA ARG A 224 -7.77 6.76 -7.95
C ARG A 224 -9.28 6.86 -7.89
N LEU A 225 -10.01 5.89 -8.44
CA LEU A 225 -11.46 5.82 -8.30
C LEU A 225 -11.87 5.67 -6.82
N CYS A 226 -11.18 4.84 -6.05
CA CYS A 226 -11.42 4.74 -4.61
C CYS A 226 -11.23 6.10 -3.90
N CYS A 227 -10.19 6.87 -4.26
CA CYS A 227 -10.01 8.24 -3.75
C CYS A 227 -11.20 9.15 -4.10
N VAL A 228 -11.70 9.08 -5.35
CA VAL A 228 -12.87 9.86 -5.80
C VAL A 228 -14.12 9.50 -5.00
N GLU A 229 -14.40 8.21 -4.84
CA GLU A 229 -15.59 7.75 -4.11
C GLU A 229 -15.51 8.08 -2.60
N ALA A 230 -14.33 7.94 -1.99
CA ALA A 230 -14.10 8.32 -0.60
C ALA A 230 -14.39 9.81 -0.34
N ARG A 231 -13.96 10.70 -1.25
CA ARG A 231 -14.25 12.14 -1.15
C ARG A 231 -15.74 12.45 -1.18
N LYS A 232 -16.53 11.74 -1.98
CA LYS A 232 -17.98 11.95 -2.07
C LYS A 232 -18.70 11.68 -0.76
N THR A 233 -18.19 10.74 0.01
CA THR A 233 -18.76 10.31 1.29
C THR A 233 -18.09 10.96 2.51
N GLY A 234 -16.99 11.70 2.31
CA GLY A 234 -16.20 12.29 3.38
C GLY A 234 -15.38 11.27 4.19
N ILE A 235 -15.26 10.03 3.71
CA ILE A 235 -14.46 8.99 4.34
C ILE A 235 -12.97 9.29 4.14
N GLY A 236 -12.19 9.25 5.20
CA GLY A 236 -10.73 9.33 5.14
C GLY A 236 -10.14 8.07 4.54
N PHE A 237 -9.88 8.06 3.24
CA PHE A 237 -9.20 6.94 2.57
C PHE A 237 -7.70 7.23 2.53
N PHE A 238 -6.89 6.43 3.24
CA PHE A 238 -5.47 6.65 3.42
C PHE A 238 -4.66 5.42 3.09
N ALA A 239 -3.48 5.65 2.50
CA ALA A 239 -2.49 4.62 2.29
C ALA A 239 -1.42 4.69 3.37
N LEU A 240 -1.07 3.55 3.97
CA LEU A 240 -0.08 3.45 5.03
C LEU A 240 1.01 2.47 4.60
N SER A 241 2.23 2.95 4.46
CA SER A 241 3.38 2.13 4.06
C SER A 241 4.43 2.06 5.16
N LYS A 242 5.01 0.88 5.33
CA LYS A 242 6.17 0.66 6.21
C LYS A 242 7.47 1.20 5.60
N SER A 243 7.48 1.44 4.28
CA SER A 243 8.61 1.98 3.55
C SER A 243 8.40 3.47 3.25
N HIS A 244 9.26 4.31 3.76
CA HIS A 244 9.21 5.77 3.54
C HIS A 244 10.33 6.29 2.64
N GLY A 245 11.38 5.49 2.39
CA GLY A 245 12.53 5.89 1.57
C GLY A 245 13.37 7.04 2.15
N LEU A 246 13.22 7.34 3.45
CA LEU A 246 13.92 8.43 4.11
C LEU A 246 15.28 7.95 4.62
N THR A 247 16.37 8.59 4.21
CA THR A 247 17.74 8.24 4.62
C THR A 247 18.13 8.88 5.96
N ALA A 248 17.58 10.05 6.27
CA ALA A 248 17.91 10.83 7.47
C ALA A 248 16.96 10.60 8.67
N VAL A 249 16.34 9.40 8.77
CA VAL A 249 15.32 9.12 9.80
C VAL A 249 15.84 9.26 11.23
N GLU A 250 17.09 8.88 11.50
CA GLU A 250 17.69 9.02 12.84
C GLU A 250 17.86 10.49 13.25
N GLN A 251 18.27 11.36 12.31
CA GLN A 251 18.38 12.79 12.56
C GLN A 251 17.01 13.42 12.77
N LEU A 252 16.00 12.99 11.98
CA LEU A 252 14.63 13.42 12.18
C LEU A 252 14.11 13.02 13.57
N GLU A 253 14.36 11.80 14.00
CA GLU A 253 13.95 11.33 15.33
C GLU A 253 14.61 12.15 16.45
N ALA A 254 15.87 12.54 16.30
CA ALA A 254 16.54 13.40 17.25
C ALA A 254 15.87 14.79 17.36
N LEU A 255 15.50 15.38 16.20
CA LEU A 255 14.78 16.66 16.18
C LEU A 255 13.39 16.57 16.81
N VAL A 256 12.67 15.47 16.59
CA VAL A 256 11.35 15.26 17.20
C VAL A 256 11.48 15.10 18.73
N LYS A 257 12.50 14.41 19.21
CA LYS A 257 12.80 14.32 20.65
C LYS A 257 13.01 15.69 21.27
N ASP A 258 13.80 16.56 20.62
CA ASP A 258 14.01 17.93 21.06
C ASP A 258 12.66 18.68 21.20
N VAL A 259 11.77 18.53 20.21
CA VAL A 259 10.43 19.15 20.23
C VAL A 259 9.58 18.63 21.38
N GLN A 260 9.68 17.34 21.69
CA GLN A 260 8.93 16.72 22.80
C GLN A 260 9.60 16.91 24.16
N GLY A 261 10.80 17.48 24.22
CA GLY A 261 11.58 17.65 25.47
C GLY A 261 12.03 16.32 26.06
N LEU A 262 12.20 15.27 25.24
CA LEU A 262 12.58 13.95 25.70
C LEU A 262 14.10 13.84 25.83
N THR A 263 14.53 13.36 27.01
CA THR A 263 15.92 13.00 27.29
C THR A 263 16.02 11.49 27.47
N GLY A 264 16.97 10.84 26.81
CA GLY A 264 17.17 9.40 26.98
C GLY A 264 17.24 8.65 25.64
N ALA A 265 17.34 7.32 25.71
CA ALA A 265 17.53 6.46 24.54
C ALA A 265 16.21 6.12 23.81
N GLU A 266 15.06 6.26 24.47
CA GLU A 266 13.78 5.88 23.89
C GLU A 266 13.39 6.76 22.70
N PRO A 267 12.85 6.19 21.60
CA PRO A 267 12.34 6.95 20.48
C PRO A 267 11.14 7.82 20.85
N ALA A 268 10.96 8.94 20.15
CA ALA A 268 9.75 9.76 20.25
C ALA A 268 8.56 9.02 19.66
N GLU A 269 7.36 9.24 20.19
CA GLU A 269 6.10 8.66 19.71
C GLU A 269 4.99 9.71 19.63
N HIS A 270 3.85 9.39 19.03
CA HIS A 270 2.69 10.28 18.87
C HIS A 270 3.03 11.59 18.16
N TRP A 271 3.65 11.46 17.01
CA TRP A 271 3.98 12.61 16.18
C TRP A 271 3.74 12.33 14.69
N CYS A 272 3.49 13.38 13.94
CA CYS A 272 3.48 13.35 12.49
C CYS A 272 4.21 14.57 11.92
N LEU A 273 4.74 14.39 10.71
CA LEU A 273 5.39 15.43 9.93
C LEU A 273 4.86 15.38 8.52
N ARG A 274 4.14 16.42 8.09
CA ARG A 274 3.75 16.58 6.69
C ARG A 274 4.98 16.86 5.86
N ILE A 275 5.20 16.06 4.81
CA ILE A 275 6.31 16.26 3.88
C ILE A 275 5.96 17.46 2.99
N PRO A 276 6.77 18.51 2.96
CA PRO A 276 6.48 19.69 2.15
C PRO A 276 6.62 19.41 0.66
N GLU A 277 5.88 20.15 -0.14
CA GLU A 277 6.12 20.21 -1.58
C GLU A 277 7.44 20.92 -1.84
N GLN A 278 8.39 20.25 -2.46
CA GLN A 278 9.75 20.72 -2.70
C GLN A 278 9.84 22.11 -3.38
N LYS A 279 8.82 22.49 -4.15
CA LYS A 279 8.84 23.74 -4.92
C LYS A 279 8.38 24.98 -4.15
N ARG A 280 7.72 24.83 -3.01
CA ARG A 280 7.10 25.97 -2.31
C ARG A 280 7.96 26.56 -1.21
N ASP A 281 8.71 25.75 -0.47
CA ASP A 281 9.31 26.18 0.78
C ASP A 281 10.84 26.20 0.80
N GLY A 282 11.50 25.76 -0.26
CA GLY A 282 12.95 25.82 -0.41
C GLY A 282 13.72 24.91 0.58
N TRP A 283 13.08 23.91 1.19
CA TRP A 283 13.75 22.84 1.91
C TRP A 283 13.26 21.47 1.45
N GLU A 284 14.14 20.53 1.46
CA GLU A 284 13.90 19.17 1.01
C GLU A 284 14.19 18.23 2.18
N LEU A 285 13.21 17.44 2.55
CA LEU A 285 13.50 16.23 3.28
C LEU A 285 13.98 15.22 2.25
N SER A 286 15.25 14.84 2.34
CA SER A 286 15.81 13.91 1.38
C SER A 286 15.07 12.59 1.42
N LEU A 287 14.23 12.38 0.43
CA LEU A 287 13.67 11.06 0.12
C LEU A 287 14.74 10.28 -0.63
N ALA A 288 14.66 8.95 -0.61
CA ALA A 288 15.61 8.08 -1.28
C ALA A 288 15.93 8.55 -2.72
N GLU A 289 17.15 8.33 -3.14
CA GLU A 289 17.67 8.71 -4.44
C GLU A 289 16.70 8.33 -5.57
N GLY A 290 16.26 9.30 -6.35
CA GLY A 290 15.25 9.14 -7.41
C GLY A 290 13.82 9.57 -7.06
N GLN A 291 13.50 9.86 -5.79
CA GLN A 291 12.19 10.37 -5.38
C GLN A 291 12.21 11.85 -4.97
N ARG A 292 13.01 12.65 -5.65
CA ARG A 292 13.18 14.09 -5.35
C ARG A 292 11.99 14.97 -5.75
N LEU A 293 10.97 14.41 -6.37
CA LEU A 293 9.80 15.18 -6.80
C LEU A 293 8.64 14.97 -5.83
N PRO A 294 7.83 16.02 -5.58
CA PRO A 294 6.68 15.89 -4.69
C PRO A 294 5.77 14.77 -5.19
N PRO A 295 5.21 13.98 -4.29
CA PRO A 295 4.28 12.93 -4.68
C PRO A 295 3.05 13.55 -5.36
N ILE A 296 2.80 13.15 -6.61
CA ILE A 296 1.64 13.60 -7.34
C ILE A 296 0.42 12.84 -6.88
N GLY A 297 -0.65 13.56 -6.59
CA GLY A 297 -1.92 12.98 -6.17
C GLY A 297 -1.98 12.60 -4.69
N ALA A 298 -0.94 12.88 -3.91
CA ALA A 298 -0.93 12.61 -2.47
C ALA A 298 -0.28 13.75 -1.68
N VAL A 299 -0.77 13.96 -0.45
CA VAL A 299 -0.07 14.66 0.62
C VAL A 299 0.49 13.60 1.54
N SER A 300 1.80 13.55 1.68
CA SER A 300 2.50 12.51 2.43
C SER A 300 2.90 12.98 3.81
N TYR A 301 2.80 12.09 4.76
CA TYR A 301 3.23 12.29 6.15
C TYR A 301 4.21 11.20 6.55
N LEU A 302 5.15 11.58 7.40
CA LEU A 302 5.87 10.64 8.27
C LEU A 302 5.14 10.62 9.59
N VAL A 303 4.90 9.45 10.15
CA VAL A 303 4.16 9.30 11.39
C VAL A 303 4.72 8.17 12.24
N ARG A 304 4.72 8.38 13.55
CA ARG A 304 5.02 7.34 14.53
C ARG A 304 3.94 7.34 15.60
N PHE A 305 3.21 6.24 15.69
CA PHE A 305 2.17 6.05 16.70
C PHE A 305 2.72 5.50 18.01
N HIS A 306 3.70 4.61 17.95
CA HIS A 306 4.26 3.98 19.14
C HIS A 306 5.78 3.77 18.98
N ARG A 307 6.50 3.88 20.11
CA ARG A 307 7.98 3.79 20.15
C ARG A 307 8.55 2.45 19.69
N THR A 308 7.77 1.37 19.76
CA THR A 308 8.22 0.03 19.33
C THR A 308 8.10 -0.20 17.82
N THR A 309 7.50 0.71 17.07
CA THR A 309 7.34 0.62 15.62
C THR A 309 8.26 1.57 14.88
N PRO A 310 8.67 1.27 13.65
CA PRO A 310 9.39 2.23 12.83
C PRO A 310 8.51 3.44 12.50
N VAL A 311 9.13 4.50 12.01
CA VAL A 311 8.42 5.59 11.34
C VAL A 311 7.69 5.02 10.13
N LEU A 312 6.44 5.38 9.95
CA LEU A 312 5.59 4.97 8.84
C LEU A 312 5.38 6.15 7.88
N ARG A 313 5.08 5.85 6.64
CA ARG A 313 4.57 6.84 5.68
C ARG A 313 3.06 6.68 5.56
N LEU A 314 2.33 7.81 5.70
CA LEU A 314 0.90 7.88 5.44
C LEU A 314 0.65 8.85 4.29
N ASP A 315 -0.03 8.39 3.25
CA ASP A 315 -0.45 9.21 2.12
C ASP A 315 -1.96 9.47 2.20
N MET A 316 -2.33 10.74 2.12
CA MET A 316 -3.71 11.20 1.92
C MET A 316 -3.88 11.63 0.46
N ASP A 317 -5.03 11.35 -0.14
CA ASP A 317 -5.37 11.93 -1.43
C ASP A 317 -5.28 13.47 -1.38
N SER A 318 -4.57 14.08 -2.32
CA SER A 318 -4.31 15.53 -2.30
C SER A 318 -5.60 16.36 -2.37
N VAL A 319 -6.60 15.89 -3.11
CA VAL A 319 -7.90 16.59 -3.22
C VAL A 319 -8.71 16.41 -1.92
N TYR A 320 -8.69 15.22 -1.30
CA TYR A 320 -9.28 15.02 0.02
C TYR A 320 -8.65 15.96 1.04
N TRP A 321 -7.32 16.06 1.04
CA TRP A 321 -6.59 16.93 1.95
C TRP A 321 -7.01 18.40 1.79
N GLU A 322 -7.09 18.90 0.55
CA GLU A 322 -7.53 20.27 0.28
C GLU A 322 -8.98 20.53 0.75
N GLN A 323 -9.85 19.55 0.64
CA GLN A 323 -11.28 19.71 0.98
C GLN A 323 -11.57 19.57 2.48
N PHE A 324 -10.91 18.64 3.16
CA PHE A 324 -11.29 18.22 4.51
C PHE A 324 -10.23 18.51 5.58
N VAL A 325 -8.96 18.61 5.18
CA VAL A 325 -7.85 18.77 6.13
C VAL A 325 -7.33 20.20 6.14
N ARG A 326 -7.14 20.79 4.97
CA ARG A 326 -6.69 22.19 4.86
C ARG A 326 -7.68 23.14 5.55
N GLY A 327 -7.19 23.94 6.49
CA GLY A 327 -7.93 25.00 7.16
C GLY A 327 -7.67 26.38 6.55
N ALA A 328 -8.33 27.39 7.05
CA ALA A 328 -8.10 28.80 6.68
C ALA A 328 -6.72 29.29 7.14
N SER A 329 -6.12 28.63 8.12
CA SER A 329 -4.78 28.90 8.62
C SER A 329 -3.99 27.61 8.81
N GLU A 330 -2.65 27.73 8.92
CA GLU A 330 -1.80 26.58 9.23
C GLU A 330 -2.12 26.00 10.61
N ALA A 331 -2.48 26.83 11.59
CA ALA A 331 -2.88 26.35 12.92
C ALA A 331 -4.16 25.49 12.87
N GLU A 332 -5.14 25.91 12.06
CA GLU A 332 -6.35 25.12 11.86
C GLU A 332 -6.06 23.82 11.10
N THR A 333 -5.23 23.86 10.07
CA THR A 333 -4.78 22.68 9.33
C THR A 333 -4.14 21.68 10.29
N ARG A 334 -3.19 22.12 11.11
CA ARG A 334 -2.52 21.28 12.11
C ARG A 334 -3.47 20.70 13.16
N SER A 335 -4.50 21.45 13.53
CA SER A 335 -5.53 20.95 14.44
C SER A 335 -6.34 19.82 13.83
N ARG A 336 -6.73 19.96 12.54
CA ARG A 336 -7.45 18.92 11.82
C ARG A 336 -6.58 17.67 11.56
N GLU A 337 -5.32 17.88 11.19
CA GLU A 337 -4.33 16.80 11.08
C GLU A 337 -4.21 16.03 12.39
N ARG A 338 -4.02 16.76 13.51
CA ARG A 338 -3.90 16.16 14.84
C ARG A 338 -5.10 15.27 15.17
N LYS A 339 -6.32 15.75 14.91
CA LYS A 339 -7.53 14.95 15.15
C LYS A 339 -7.53 13.64 14.36
N ILE A 340 -7.13 13.67 13.09
CA ILE A 340 -7.04 12.47 12.25
C ILE A 340 -6.01 11.50 12.84
N PHE A 341 -4.82 11.99 13.20
CA PHE A 341 -3.77 11.13 13.74
C PHE A 341 -4.11 10.58 15.12
N GLU A 342 -4.82 11.33 15.97
CA GLU A 342 -5.36 10.83 17.24
C GLU A 342 -6.40 9.75 17.06
N ASP A 343 -7.27 9.87 16.04
CA ASP A 343 -8.24 8.81 15.70
C ASP A 343 -7.55 7.56 15.18
N LEU A 344 -6.54 7.71 14.32
CA LEU A 344 -5.74 6.58 13.83
C LEU A 344 -4.90 5.93 14.93
N ASP A 345 -4.36 6.74 15.85
CA ASP A 345 -3.61 6.30 17.02
C ASP A 345 -4.42 5.35 17.90
N TYR A 346 -5.71 5.66 18.11
CA TYR A 346 -6.60 4.75 18.82
C TYR A 346 -6.65 3.36 18.14
N GLY A 347 -6.61 3.30 16.79
CA GLY A 347 -6.53 2.06 16.04
C GLY A 347 -5.18 1.36 16.11
N CYS A 348 -4.13 2.05 16.55
CA CYS A 348 -2.75 1.55 16.65
C CYS A 348 -2.36 1.03 18.04
N HIS A 349 -3.18 1.23 19.05
CA HIS A 349 -2.92 0.80 20.42
C HIS A 349 -3.73 -0.43 20.84
N ASP A 350 -3.92 -1.35 19.90
CA ASP A 350 -4.52 -2.65 20.20
C ASP A 350 -3.47 -3.61 20.75
N MET A 351 -3.84 -4.39 21.77
CA MET A 351 -2.94 -5.37 22.42
C MET A 351 -2.36 -6.40 21.45
N ARG A 352 -3.03 -6.65 20.34
CA ARG A 352 -2.62 -7.63 19.31
C ARG A 352 -1.50 -7.10 18.42
N VAL A 353 -1.42 -5.78 18.22
CA VAL A 353 -0.32 -5.12 17.51
C VAL A 353 -0.24 -3.64 17.90
N TYR A 354 0.87 -3.22 18.51
CA TYR A 354 1.08 -1.83 18.87
C TYR A 354 1.70 -1.02 17.73
N GLY A 355 1.28 0.23 17.59
CA GLY A 355 1.88 1.22 16.70
C GLY A 355 1.61 1.05 15.22
N TYR A 356 0.77 0.07 14.85
CA TYR A 356 0.28 -0.15 13.50
C TYR A 356 -1.23 -0.36 13.52
N PRO A 357 -2.01 0.25 12.63
CA PRO A 357 -3.47 0.15 12.68
C PRO A 357 -3.95 -1.29 12.61
N TYR A 358 -4.59 -1.74 13.68
CA TYR A 358 -5.05 -3.12 13.79
C TYR A 358 -6.00 -3.55 12.67
N PRO A 359 -6.91 -2.68 12.14
CA PRO A 359 -7.77 -3.09 11.02
C PRO A 359 -7.02 -3.56 9.78
N ILE A 360 -5.92 -2.88 9.38
CA ILE A 360 -5.08 -3.35 8.26
C ILE A 360 -4.43 -4.68 8.61
N HIS A 361 -3.85 -4.79 9.81
CA HIS A 361 -3.21 -6.03 10.25
C HIS A 361 -4.20 -7.21 10.24
N ALA A 362 -5.41 -6.99 10.72
CA ALA A 362 -6.47 -8.00 10.71
C ALA A 362 -6.90 -8.40 9.29
N ALA A 363 -6.99 -7.44 8.36
CA ALA A 363 -7.24 -7.71 6.96
C ALA A 363 -6.12 -8.55 6.34
N HIS A 364 -4.85 -8.18 6.62
CA HIS A 364 -3.68 -8.93 6.20
C HIS A 364 -3.72 -10.39 6.69
N MET A 365 -3.96 -10.61 7.97
CA MET A 365 -4.04 -11.96 8.54
C MET A 365 -5.16 -12.80 7.91
N LYS A 366 -6.27 -12.18 7.51
CA LYS A 366 -7.40 -12.87 6.87
C LYS A 366 -7.19 -13.10 5.36
N ALA A 367 -6.49 -12.22 4.67
CA ALA A 367 -6.19 -12.35 3.25
C ALA A 367 -4.99 -13.26 2.99
N SER A 368 -4.04 -13.34 3.93
CA SER A 368 -2.82 -14.14 3.78
C SER A 368 -3.12 -15.63 3.71
N LEU A 369 -2.55 -16.28 2.71
CA LEU A 369 -2.66 -17.72 2.51
C LEU A 369 -1.39 -18.43 2.98
N THR A 370 -1.57 -19.44 3.82
CA THR A 370 -0.48 -20.34 4.22
C THR A 370 -0.04 -21.23 3.07
N ASN A 371 1.17 -21.78 3.16
CA ASN A 371 1.66 -22.75 2.17
C ASN A 371 0.78 -24.00 2.10
N SER A 372 0.19 -24.44 3.22
CA SER A 372 -0.73 -25.56 3.27
C SER A 372 -2.05 -25.30 2.54
N GLU A 373 -2.62 -24.09 2.68
CA GLU A 373 -3.82 -23.67 1.96
C GLU A 373 -3.57 -23.58 0.47
N ARG A 374 -2.44 -22.96 0.07
CA ARG A 374 -2.01 -22.92 -1.34
C ARG A 374 -1.88 -24.33 -1.93
N ALA A 375 -1.28 -25.26 -1.19
CA ALA A 375 -1.16 -26.65 -1.62
C ALA A 375 -2.51 -27.36 -1.72
N ALA A 376 -3.44 -27.08 -0.81
CA ALA A 376 -4.80 -27.60 -0.87
C ALA A 376 -5.56 -27.06 -2.10
N PHE A 377 -5.49 -25.76 -2.39
CA PHE A 377 -6.11 -25.17 -3.57
C PHE A 377 -5.53 -25.75 -4.88
N ARG A 378 -4.19 -25.94 -4.97
CA ARG A 378 -3.59 -26.63 -6.13
C ARG A 378 -4.18 -28.00 -6.36
N LYS A 379 -4.33 -28.80 -5.30
CA LYS A 379 -4.92 -30.14 -5.41
C LYS A 379 -6.38 -30.08 -5.87
N GLN A 380 -7.15 -29.11 -5.38
CA GLN A 380 -8.55 -28.93 -5.78
C GLN A 380 -8.67 -28.53 -7.27
N VAL A 381 -7.85 -27.58 -7.74
CA VAL A 381 -7.83 -27.16 -9.15
C VAL A 381 -7.47 -28.35 -10.05
N ILE A 382 -6.42 -29.12 -9.70
CA ILE A 382 -6.02 -30.29 -10.48
C ILE A 382 -7.13 -31.34 -10.47
N ALA A 383 -7.75 -31.62 -9.32
CA ALA A 383 -8.83 -32.61 -9.23
C ALA A 383 -10.03 -32.23 -10.11
N GLU A 384 -10.41 -30.95 -10.14
CA GLU A 384 -11.49 -30.47 -10.97
C GLU A 384 -11.14 -30.52 -12.46
N ALA A 385 -9.92 -30.11 -12.82
CA ALA A 385 -9.40 -30.19 -14.19
C ALA A 385 -9.38 -31.63 -14.72
N VAL A 386 -9.01 -32.62 -13.90
CA VAL A 386 -9.03 -34.04 -14.26
C VAL A 386 -10.45 -34.50 -14.59
N LYS A 387 -11.47 -34.05 -13.83
CA LYS A 387 -12.88 -34.36 -14.16
C LYS A 387 -13.30 -33.82 -15.53
N GLN A 388 -12.68 -32.72 -15.96
CA GLN A 388 -12.88 -32.14 -17.28
C GLN A 388 -12.00 -32.79 -18.38
N GLY A 389 -11.31 -33.90 -18.06
CA GLY A 389 -10.47 -34.62 -19.02
C GLY A 389 -9.07 -34.05 -19.23
N MET A 390 -8.64 -33.08 -18.42
CA MET A 390 -7.29 -32.50 -18.53
C MET A 390 -6.24 -33.47 -17.98
N ARG A 391 -5.02 -33.40 -18.52
CA ARG A 391 -3.92 -34.29 -18.13
C ARG A 391 -3.19 -33.77 -16.89
N PRO A 392 -3.23 -34.50 -15.74
CA PRO A 392 -2.62 -34.00 -14.49
C PRO A 392 -1.11 -33.80 -14.59
N ILE A 393 -0.41 -34.53 -15.46
CA ILE A 393 1.04 -34.41 -15.67
C ILE A 393 1.49 -33.07 -16.24
N LEU A 394 0.58 -32.31 -16.87
CA LEU A 394 0.86 -30.99 -17.42
C LEU A 394 0.78 -29.87 -16.40
N PHE A 395 0.23 -30.17 -15.20
CA PHE A 395 0.22 -29.21 -14.10
C PHE A 395 1.57 -29.15 -13.39
N ARG A 396 2.13 -27.96 -13.25
CA ARG A 396 3.38 -27.73 -12.56
C ARG A 396 3.16 -26.72 -11.42
N ASP A 397 3.77 -27.01 -10.28
CA ASP A 397 3.87 -26.06 -9.18
C ASP A 397 5.03 -25.11 -9.45
N PRO A 398 4.81 -23.80 -9.68
CA PRO A 398 5.87 -22.85 -10.00
C PRO A 398 6.94 -22.78 -8.90
N SER A 399 6.55 -22.97 -7.65
CA SER A 399 7.48 -22.96 -6.51
C SER A 399 8.48 -24.14 -6.51
N LYS A 400 8.16 -25.19 -7.26
CA LYS A 400 9.01 -26.39 -7.38
C LYS A 400 9.83 -26.43 -8.68
N ALA A 401 9.41 -25.66 -9.69
CA ALA A 401 10.00 -25.69 -11.03
C ALA A 401 11.46 -25.17 -11.04
N THR A 402 11.82 -24.33 -10.08
CA THR A 402 13.15 -23.70 -9.99
C THR A 402 14.18 -24.49 -9.18
N GLY A 403 13.82 -25.66 -8.64
CA GLY A 403 14.74 -26.46 -7.80
C GLY A 403 15.18 -25.80 -6.49
N HIS A 404 14.67 -24.63 -6.17
CA HIS A 404 14.92 -23.95 -4.91
C HIS A 404 13.89 -24.43 -3.88
N ARG A 405 14.34 -25.18 -2.90
CA ARG A 405 13.59 -25.57 -1.70
C ARG A 405 13.85 -24.59 -0.59
#